data_c7aa12ffd0a3a8edec0b2a116dde636e
#
_entry.id   c7aa12ffd0a3a8edec0b2a116dde636e
#
_cell.length_a   1.000
_cell.length_b   1.000
_cell.length_c   1.000
_cell.angle_alpha   90.00
_cell.angle_beta   90.00
_cell.angle_gamma   90.00
#
_symmetry.space_group_name_H-M   'P 1'
#
loop_
_entity.id
_entity.type
_entity.pdbx_description
1 polymer ?
#
loop_
_entity_poly.entity_id
_entity_poly.type
_entity_poly.pdbx_seq_one_letter_code
_entity_poly.pdbx_strand_id
1 'polypeptide(L)'
;MKSVLFGVIVLLASATFAGAQDKVAKGEKVYADNKCAMCHSIGDKGNKKGPLDGIGSKYSAADLKAWVIDATGMTAKTKSDRKPAMKNYQLPAEDADALVAYMQTLKK
;
A
#
# COMPACT_ATOMS: atom_id res chain seq x y z
N MET A 1 10.56 39.47 -28.36
CA MET A 1 9.22 39.01 -28.62
C MET A 1 9.14 37.53 -28.92
N LYS A 2 9.95 36.69 -28.30
CA LYS A 2 9.97 35.26 -28.69
C LYS A 2 10.25 34.31 -27.55
N SER A 3 9.63 34.50 -26.38
CA SER A 3 10.02 33.66 -25.24
C SER A 3 8.90 33.45 -24.23
N VAL A 4 7.70 33.09 -24.71
CA VAL A 4 6.58 32.90 -23.77
C VAL A 4 6.02 31.49 -23.76
N LEU A 5 6.64 30.54 -24.47
CA LEU A 5 6.02 29.21 -24.64
C LEU A 5 6.68 28.06 -23.88
N PHE A 6 7.66 28.32 -23.00
CA PHE A 6 8.37 27.24 -22.32
C PHE A 6 7.93 26.95 -20.87
N GLY A 7 6.97 27.72 -20.33
CA GLY A 7 6.63 27.59 -18.92
C GLY A 7 5.49 26.65 -18.55
N VAL A 8 4.72 26.17 -19.54
CA VAL A 8 3.45 25.47 -19.26
C VAL A 8 3.59 23.96 -19.14
N ILE A 9 4.64 23.39 -19.70
CA ILE A 9 4.81 21.92 -19.77
C ILE A 9 5.31 21.33 -18.44
N VAL A 10 6.04 22.12 -17.65
CA VAL A 10 6.64 21.64 -16.40
C VAL A 10 5.62 21.51 -15.27
N LEU A 11 4.53 22.28 -15.31
CA LEU A 11 3.50 22.28 -14.29
C LEU A 11 2.60 21.02 -14.28
N LEU A 12 2.39 20.41 -15.44
CA LEU A 12 1.56 19.20 -15.57
C LEU A 12 2.25 17.94 -15.02
N ALA A 13 3.56 17.82 -15.18
CA ALA A 13 4.32 16.71 -14.64
C ALA A 13 4.38 16.73 -13.12
N SER A 14 4.43 17.92 -12.52
CA SER A 14 4.45 18.10 -11.05
C SER A 14 3.14 17.68 -10.39
N ALA A 15 2.01 17.95 -11.02
CA ALA A 15 0.70 17.60 -10.47
C ALA A 15 0.47 16.08 -10.42
N THR A 16 0.93 15.33 -11.43
CA THR A 16 0.81 13.86 -11.46
C THR A 16 1.67 13.21 -10.36
N PHE A 17 2.86 13.74 -10.13
CA PHE A 17 3.76 13.22 -9.13
C PHE A 17 3.24 13.48 -7.71
N ALA A 18 2.67 14.65 -7.46
CA ALA A 18 2.08 15.00 -6.17
C ALA A 18 0.90 14.10 -5.84
N GLY A 19 0.04 13.74 -6.81
CA GLY A 19 -1.08 12.84 -6.62
C GLY A 19 -0.66 11.44 -6.19
N ALA A 20 0.44 10.91 -6.75
CA ALA A 20 0.97 9.61 -6.38
C ALA A 20 1.51 9.61 -4.94
N GLN A 21 2.21 10.68 -4.54
CA GLN A 21 2.72 10.83 -3.18
C GLN A 21 1.60 10.98 -2.17
N ASP A 22 0.55 11.71 -2.50
CA ASP A 22 -0.62 11.88 -1.63
C ASP A 22 -1.34 10.55 -1.40
N LYS A 23 -1.43 9.72 -2.42
CA LYS A 23 -2.04 8.40 -2.32
C LYS A 23 -1.23 7.48 -1.41
N VAL A 24 0.08 7.48 -1.53
CA VAL A 24 0.97 6.71 -0.66
C VAL A 24 0.87 7.18 0.78
N ALA A 25 0.88 8.49 1.01
CA ALA A 25 0.74 9.06 2.35
C ALA A 25 -0.61 8.68 2.98
N LYS A 26 -1.68 8.69 2.20
CA LYS A 26 -2.99 8.22 2.66
C LYS A 26 -2.95 6.74 3.02
N GLY A 27 -2.28 5.93 2.22
CA GLY A 27 -2.13 4.49 2.49
C GLY A 27 -1.37 4.23 3.78
N GLU A 28 -0.35 5.01 4.06
CA GLU A 28 0.40 4.93 5.31
C GLU A 28 -0.50 5.23 6.51
N LYS A 29 -1.38 6.22 6.38
CA LYS A 29 -2.35 6.57 7.40
C LYS A 29 -3.39 5.45 7.58
N VAL A 30 -3.89 4.88 6.49
CA VAL A 30 -4.83 3.74 6.54
C VAL A 30 -4.18 2.56 7.29
N TYR A 31 -2.91 2.29 7.01
CA TYR A 31 -2.13 1.28 7.71
C TYR A 31 -2.12 1.51 9.23
N ALA A 32 -1.82 2.73 9.64
CA ALA A 32 -1.79 3.09 11.06
C ALA A 32 -3.16 3.02 11.70
N ASP A 33 -4.19 3.55 11.04
CA ASP A 33 -5.55 3.61 11.58
C ASP A 33 -6.16 2.22 11.77
N ASN A 34 -5.78 1.26 10.93
CA ASN A 34 -6.27 -0.12 11.01
C ASN A 34 -5.36 -1.02 11.85
N LYS A 35 -4.37 -0.45 12.52
CA LYS A 35 -3.49 -1.16 13.46
C LYS A 35 -2.80 -2.37 12.82
N CYS A 36 -2.38 -2.24 11.59
CA CYS A 36 -1.70 -3.33 10.88
C CYS A 36 -0.39 -3.72 11.57
N ALA A 37 0.24 -2.77 12.26
CA ALA A 37 1.48 -3.01 13.01
C ALA A 37 1.30 -3.99 14.19
N MET A 38 0.08 -4.28 14.61
CA MET A 38 -0.13 -5.30 15.64
C MET A 38 0.28 -6.70 15.16
N CYS A 39 0.19 -6.95 13.86
CA CYS A 39 0.51 -8.25 13.27
C CYS A 39 1.68 -8.18 12.29
N HIS A 40 2.02 -7.00 11.81
CA HIS A 40 3.06 -6.81 10.79
C HIS A 40 4.12 -5.82 11.23
N SER A 41 5.29 -5.92 10.60
CA SER A 41 6.36 -4.94 10.80
C SER A 41 6.79 -4.33 9.47
N ILE A 42 7.27 -3.09 9.55
CA ILE A 42 7.95 -2.40 8.46
C ILE A 42 9.25 -1.87 9.07
N GLY A 43 10.38 -2.37 8.60
CA GLY A 43 11.65 -2.09 9.24
C GLY A 43 11.65 -2.57 10.69
N ASP A 44 11.98 -1.70 11.63
CA ASP A 44 12.01 -2.02 13.05
C ASP A 44 10.68 -1.78 13.78
N LYS A 45 9.66 -1.31 13.06
CA LYS A 45 8.39 -0.91 13.67
C LYS A 45 7.32 -1.99 13.47
N GLY A 46 6.68 -2.37 14.55
CA GLY A 46 5.57 -3.31 14.53
C GLY A 46 5.97 -4.73 14.95
N ASN A 47 5.11 -5.68 14.64
CA ASN A 47 5.30 -7.07 15.01
C ASN A 47 6.19 -7.79 14.00
N LYS A 48 7.39 -8.12 14.42
CA LYS A 48 8.42 -8.72 13.55
C LYS A 48 8.11 -10.16 13.10
N LYS A 49 7.05 -10.75 13.59
CA LYS A 49 6.60 -12.07 13.13
C LYS A 49 5.91 -12.00 11.76
N GLY A 50 5.49 -10.81 11.33
CA GLY A 50 4.85 -10.61 10.04
C GLY A 50 5.46 -9.46 9.25
N PRO A 51 6.73 -9.55 8.84
CA PRO A 51 7.38 -8.45 8.13
C PRO A 51 6.74 -8.22 6.76
N LEU A 52 6.51 -6.96 6.43
CA LEU A 52 6.02 -6.52 5.12
C LEU A 52 7.15 -5.97 4.25
N ASP A 53 8.39 -6.00 4.74
CA ASP A 53 9.53 -5.55 3.97
C ASP A 53 9.66 -6.38 2.71
N GLY A 54 9.67 -5.72 1.55
CA GLY A 54 9.74 -6.40 0.27
C GLY A 54 8.41 -6.88 -0.28
N ILE A 55 7.28 -6.64 0.41
CA ILE A 55 5.98 -7.13 -0.03
C ILE A 55 5.58 -6.57 -1.40
N GLY A 56 6.00 -5.33 -1.71
CA GLY A 56 5.73 -4.70 -2.99
C GLY A 56 6.47 -5.34 -4.17
N SER A 57 7.52 -6.10 -3.89
CA SER A 57 8.24 -6.89 -4.90
C SER A 57 7.69 -8.30 -5.00
N LYS A 58 6.99 -8.78 -3.97
CA LYS A 58 6.50 -10.16 -3.89
C LYS A 58 5.12 -10.33 -4.53
N TYR A 59 4.24 -9.36 -4.37
CA TYR A 59 2.85 -9.47 -4.82
C TYR A 59 2.47 -8.34 -5.78
N SER A 60 1.57 -8.66 -6.71
CA SER A 60 0.92 -7.67 -7.58
C SER A 60 -0.04 -6.79 -6.77
N ALA A 61 -0.46 -5.66 -7.35
CA ALA A 61 -1.46 -4.80 -6.73
C ALA A 61 -2.75 -5.56 -6.45
N ALA A 62 -3.19 -6.43 -7.37
CA ALA A 62 -4.40 -7.22 -7.21
C ALA A 62 -4.28 -8.18 -6.02
N ASP A 63 -3.13 -8.83 -5.84
CA ASP A 63 -2.90 -9.75 -4.73
C ASP A 63 -2.82 -9.00 -3.39
N LEU A 64 -2.18 -7.85 -3.37
CA LEU A 64 -2.12 -7.01 -2.16
C LEU A 64 -3.53 -6.57 -1.75
N LYS A 65 -4.36 -6.18 -2.71
CA LYS A 65 -5.74 -5.81 -2.43
C LYS A 65 -6.53 -7.00 -1.91
N ALA A 66 -6.36 -8.18 -2.51
CA ALA A 66 -7.04 -9.40 -2.07
C ALA A 66 -6.67 -9.76 -0.62
N TRP A 67 -5.40 -9.59 -0.23
CA TRP A 67 -4.98 -9.83 1.15
C TRP A 67 -5.67 -8.90 2.15
N VAL A 68 -6.03 -7.70 1.75
CA VAL A 68 -6.71 -6.73 2.62
C VAL A 68 -8.20 -7.02 2.72
N ILE A 69 -8.88 -7.20 1.58
CA ILE A 69 -10.34 -7.32 1.55
C ILE A 69 -10.84 -8.75 1.64
N ASP A 70 -10.02 -9.73 1.28
CA ASP A 70 -10.36 -11.16 1.30
C ASP A 70 -9.19 -11.99 1.83
N ALA A 71 -8.72 -11.62 3.01
CA ALA A 71 -7.61 -12.33 3.65
C ALA A 71 -7.92 -13.79 3.90
N THR A 72 -9.18 -14.11 4.22
CA THR A 72 -9.63 -15.50 4.42
C THR A 72 -9.41 -16.33 3.16
N GLY A 73 -9.81 -15.79 2.00
CA GLY A 73 -9.60 -16.48 0.73
C GLY A 73 -8.14 -16.62 0.38
N MET A 74 -7.34 -15.58 0.62
CA MET A 74 -5.90 -15.63 0.36
C MET A 74 -5.18 -16.60 1.30
N THR A 75 -5.58 -16.66 2.55
CA THR A 75 -5.04 -17.63 3.51
C THR A 75 -5.26 -19.06 3.02
N ALA A 76 -6.45 -19.36 2.55
CA ALA A 76 -6.78 -20.67 1.99
C ALA A 76 -5.99 -20.96 0.72
N LYS A 77 -5.92 -19.99 -0.19
CA LYS A 77 -5.24 -20.13 -1.48
C LYS A 77 -3.72 -20.37 -1.30
N THR A 78 -3.10 -19.65 -0.38
CA THR A 78 -1.66 -19.76 -0.14
C THR A 78 -1.29 -20.79 0.91
N LYS A 79 -2.28 -21.39 1.55
CA LYS A 79 -2.09 -22.38 2.64
C LYS A 79 -1.26 -21.80 3.78
N SER A 80 -1.50 -20.53 4.10
CA SER A 80 -0.83 -19.87 5.21
C SER A 80 -1.28 -20.46 6.54
N ASP A 81 -0.34 -20.81 7.40
CA ASP A 81 -0.60 -21.38 8.73
C ASP A 81 -0.34 -20.39 9.85
N ARG A 82 -0.07 -19.15 9.53
CA ARG A 82 0.21 -18.12 10.52
C ARG A 82 -0.99 -17.88 11.45
N LYS A 83 -0.71 -17.74 12.75
CA LYS A 83 -1.72 -17.52 13.79
C LYS A 83 -1.44 -16.23 14.56
N PRO A 84 -2.45 -15.41 14.84
CA PRO A 84 -3.82 -15.54 14.31
C PRO A 84 -3.85 -15.26 12.81
N ALA A 85 -4.82 -15.84 12.11
CA ALA A 85 -5.01 -15.59 10.69
C ALA A 85 -5.44 -14.14 10.47
N MET A 86 -5.00 -13.56 9.35
CA MET A 86 -5.40 -12.20 9.00
C MET A 86 -6.90 -12.15 8.72
N LYS A 87 -7.56 -11.12 9.23
CA LYS A 87 -8.99 -10.92 9.02
C LYS A 87 -9.24 -10.11 7.75
N ASN A 88 -10.45 -10.21 7.21
CA ASN A 88 -10.89 -9.37 6.11
C ASN A 88 -11.18 -7.96 6.64
N TYR A 89 -10.74 -6.94 5.89
CA TYR A 89 -11.01 -5.55 6.21
C TYR A 89 -12.05 -4.98 5.28
N GLN A 90 -13.03 -4.28 5.84
CA GLN A 90 -14.06 -3.60 5.07
C GLN A 90 -13.69 -2.14 4.91
N LEU A 91 -12.80 -1.87 3.96
CA LEU A 91 -12.35 -0.52 3.67
C LEU A 91 -13.08 0.07 2.47
N PRO A 92 -13.35 1.38 2.46
CA PRO A 92 -13.77 2.04 1.22
C PRO A 92 -12.75 1.76 0.12
N ALA A 93 -13.20 1.67 -1.13
CA ALA A 93 -12.33 1.35 -2.25
C ALA A 93 -11.12 2.28 -2.34
N GLU A 94 -11.34 3.58 -2.08
CA GLU A 94 -10.27 4.57 -2.09
C GLU A 94 -9.20 4.29 -1.03
N ASP A 95 -9.61 3.89 0.16
CA ASP A 95 -8.69 3.57 1.26
C ASP A 95 -7.92 2.27 0.96
N ALA A 96 -8.60 1.27 0.44
CA ALA A 96 -7.95 0.01 0.06
C ALA A 96 -6.92 0.25 -1.05
N ASP A 97 -7.25 1.05 -2.05
CA ASP A 97 -6.33 1.37 -3.13
C ASP A 97 -5.12 2.18 -2.63
N ALA A 98 -5.35 3.09 -1.69
CA ALA A 98 -4.26 3.87 -1.08
C ALA A 98 -3.33 2.98 -0.26
N LEU A 99 -3.89 2.06 0.52
CA LEU A 99 -3.10 1.10 1.29
C LEU A 99 -2.25 0.22 0.37
N VAL A 100 -2.81 -0.26 -0.73
CA VAL A 100 -2.08 -1.03 -1.74
C VAL A 100 -0.94 -0.20 -2.33
N ALA A 101 -1.21 1.06 -2.68
CA ALA A 101 -0.17 1.95 -3.22
C ALA A 101 0.99 2.11 -2.23
N TYR A 102 0.68 2.25 -0.94
CA TYR A 102 1.71 2.31 0.10
C TYR A 102 2.52 1.01 0.16
N MET A 103 1.85 -0.14 0.19
CA MET A 103 2.53 -1.43 0.24
C MET A 103 3.39 -1.69 -1.00
N GLN A 104 3.00 -1.19 -2.16
CA GLN A 104 3.81 -1.31 -3.37
C GLN A 104 5.15 -0.58 -3.27
N THR A 105 5.27 0.40 -2.38
CA THR A 105 6.55 1.08 -2.14
C THR A 105 7.51 0.24 -1.28
N LEU A 106 7.02 -0.79 -0.62
CA LEU A 106 7.83 -1.64 0.27
C LEU A 106 8.56 -2.70 -0.55
N LYS A 107 9.60 -2.27 -1.25
CA LYS A 107 10.41 -3.12 -2.11
C LYS A 107 11.75 -3.42 -1.46
N LYS A 108 12.24 -4.61 -1.78
CA LYS A 108 13.55 -5.05 -1.30
C LYS A 108 14.52 -5.16 -2.45
#